data_d38801bfcf00efb74f7983b2a45628c0
#
_entry.id   d38801bfcf00efb74f7983b2a45628c0
#
_cell.length_a   1.000
_cell.length_b   1.000
_cell.length_c   1.000
_cell.angle_alpha   90.00
_cell.angle_beta   90.00
_cell.angle_gamma   90.00
#
_symmetry.space_group_name_H-M   'P 1'
#
loop_
_entity.id
_entity.type
_entity.pdbx_description
1 polymer ?
#
loop_
_entity_poly.entity_id
_entity_poly.type
_entity_poly.pdbx_seq_one_letter_code
_entity_poly.pdbx_strand_id
1 'polypeptide(L)'
;NASFNGDYADLGAWTFSSFFTGLSLPPANDGMPGVRNISGEISTSNPGEFVVDLDTHYATLYFPGIFRHPQMNFSSITGRVSAALHSTPKFTFTDITAVSDDGTVRGSGTWESTGGAGTINISGTAEGVNGAAVHKYLPIVVGDPALDYVEAAVLAGRVSTGRWEVRGKLDDFPWNGAAPQEGHFLIEGDVTDGRMDFMPSRRAVTRSGRTQWAQGEHWPLLTNIVGRMHFEGNRMTITGNSA
;
A
#
# COMPACT_ATOMS: atom_id res chain seq x y z
N ASN A 1 18.66 -17.64 -17.13
CA ASN A 1 18.36 -18.59 -18.21
C ASN A 1 17.05 -18.17 -18.86
N ALA A 2 17.04 -18.07 -20.19
CA ALA A 2 15.84 -17.87 -20.98
C ALA A 2 15.56 -19.13 -21.80
N SER A 3 14.30 -19.52 -21.90
CA SER A 3 13.84 -20.57 -22.80
C SER A 3 12.85 -20.00 -23.79
N PHE A 4 12.91 -20.48 -25.02
CA PHE A 4 12.04 -20.11 -26.09
C PHE A 4 11.57 -21.37 -26.79
N ASN A 5 10.28 -21.49 -27.01
CA ASN A 5 9.66 -22.62 -27.69
C ASN A 5 8.57 -22.14 -28.64
N GLY A 6 8.64 -22.49 -29.93
CA GLY A 6 7.66 -22.07 -30.94
C GLY A 6 8.06 -22.45 -32.34
N ASP A 7 7.13 -22.42 -33.28
CA ASP A 7 7.34 -22.62 -34.70
C ASP A 7 7.41 -21.27 -35.41
N TYR A 8 8.40 -21.11 -36.33
CA TYR A 8 8.53 -19.90 -37.15
C TYR A 8 7.33 -19.64 -38.08
N ALA A 9 6.56 -20.66 -38.35
CA ALA A 9 5.39 -20.58 -39.23
C ALA A 9 4.12 -20.18 -38.50
N ASP A 10 4.08 -20.27 -37.16
CA ASP A 10 2.93 -19.89 -36.31
C ASP A 10 3.38 -19.00 -35.14
N LEU A 11 3.33 -17.70 -35.39
CA LEU A 11 3.69 -16.70 -34.39
C LEU A 11 2.68 -16.63 -33.21
N GLY A 12 1.54 -17.31 -33.31
CA GLY A 12 0.53 -17.39 -32.23
C GLY A 12 0.82 -18.48 -31.19
N ALA A 13 1.78 -19.39 -31.46
CA ALA A 13 2.09 -20.54 -30.60
C ALA A 13 3.41 -20.39 -29.82
N TRP A 14 3.89 -19.18 -29.66
CA TRP A 14 5.17 -18.95 -29.00
C TRP A 14 5.03 -18.85 -27.48
N THR A 15 5.87 -19.59 -26.77
CA THR A 15 6.06 -19.44 -25.33
C THR A 15 7.46 -18.94 -25.04
N PHE A 16 7.57 -18.04 -24.10
CA PHE A 16 8.83 -17.51 -23.60
C PHE A 16 8.82 -17.56 -22.09
N SER A 17 9.91 -17.98 -21.47
CA SER A 17 10.14 -17.77 -20.05
C SER A 17 11.58 -17.36 -19.77
N SER A 18 11.75 -16.53 -18.76
CA SER A 18 13.07 -16.07 -18.32
C SER A 18 13.08 -15.74 -16.84
N PHE A 19 14.11 -16.16 -16.14
CA PHE A 19 14.39 -15.67 -14.80
C PHE A 19 15.11 -14.32 -14.88
N PHE A 20 14.73 -13.43 -14.00
CA PHE A 20 15.38 -12.13 -13.81
C PHE A 20 15.71 -11.92 -12.33
N THR A 21 16.77 -11.18 -12.07
CA THR A 21 17.21 -10.82 -10.71
C THR A 21 17.59 -9.36 -10.64
N GLY A 22 17.18 -8.70 -9.55
CA GLY A 22 17.60 -7.33 -9.26
C GLY A 22 17.04 -6.28 -10.21
N LEU A 23 15.92 -6.56 -10.90
CA LEU A 23 15.28 -5.59 -11.79
C LEU A 23 14.93 -4.32 -11.03
N SER A 24 15.28 -3.17 -11.60
CA SER A 24 15.00 -1.87 -11.02
C SER A 24 14.48 -0.93 -12.10
N LEU A 25 13.31 -0.35 -11.84
CA LEU A 25 12.68 0.65 -12.67
C LEU A 25 12.47 1.91 -11.82
N PRO A 26 13.10 3.04 -12.18
CA PRO A 26 12.90 4.28 -11.42
C PRO A 26 11.44 4.73 -11.52
N PRO A 27 10.93 5.45 -10.52
CA PRO A 27 9.63 6.08 -10.64
C PRO A 27 9.67 7.13 -11.75
N ALA A 28 8.59 7.25 -12.52
CA ALA A 28 8.49 8.24 -13.56
C ALA A 28 7.97 9.59 -13.04
N ASN A 29 8.25 10.66 -13.79
CA ASN A 29 7.86 12.03 -13.41
C ASN A 29 6.35 12.28 -13.42
N ASP A 30 5.58 11.40 -14.03
CA ASP A 30 4.11 11.42 -14.09
C ASP A 30 3.44 10.76 -12.88
N GLY A 31 4.23 10.37 -11.87
CA GLY A 31 3.73 9.70 -10.67
C GLY A 31 3.66 8.18 -10.78
N MET A 32 4.12 7.59 -11.89
CA MET A 32 4.19 6.13 -12.04
C MET A 32 5.10 5.53 -10.95
N PRO A 33 4.63 4.50 -10.22
CA PRO A 33 5.43 3.83 -9.21
C PRO A 33 6.74 3.25 -9.76
N GLY A 34 7.78 3.27 -8.94
CA GLY A 34 9.06 2.63 -9.23
C GLY A 34 9.28 1.40 -8.38
N VAL A 35 10.20 0.56 -8.84
CA VAL A 35 10.61 -0.65 -8.12
C VAL A 35 12.13 -0.78 -8.13
N ARG A 36 12.68 -1.38 -7.08
CA ARG A 36 14.11 -1.71 -7.01
C ARG A 36 14.31 -3.10 -6.45
N ASN A 37 15.24 -3.82 -7.09
CA ASN A 37 15.67 -5.15 -6.70
C ASN A 37 14.54 -6.19 -6.73
N ILE A 38 13.72 -6.18 -7.77
CA ILE A 38 12.68 -7.17 -7.98
C ILE A 38 13.26 -8.38 -8.74
N SER A 39 12.92 -9.58 -8.30
CA SER A 39 13.38 -10.85 -8.87
C SER A 39 12.20 -11.79 -9.06
N GLY A 40 12.32 -12.71 -10.01
CA GLY A 40 11.27 -13.66 -10.32
C GLY A 40 11.44 -14.31 -11.67
N GLU A 41 10.36 -14.93 -12.14
CA GLU A 41 10.26 -15.51 -13.48
C GLU A 41 9.17 -14.76 -14.27
N ILE A 42 9.50 -14.37 -15.50
CA ILE A 42 8.53 -13.82 -16.46
C ILE A 42 8.26 -14.88 -17.52
N SER A 43 7.00 -15.07 -17.85
CA SER A 43 6.55 -15.95 -18.94
C SER A 43 5.46 -15.31 -19.77
N THR A 44 5.36 -15.73 -21.03
CA THR A 44 4.26 -15.34 -21.92
C THR A 44 3.93 -16.51 -22.85
N SER A 45 2.65 -16.70 -23.12
CA SER A 45 2.13 -17.66 -24.07
C SER A 45 1.34 -17.01 -25.20
N ASN A 46 1.00 -15.71 -25.06
CA ASN A 46 0.29 -14.94 -26.05
C ASN A 46 0.90 -13.55 -26.20
N PRO A 47 0.94 -12.98 -27.41
CA PRO A 47 1.38 -11.60 -27.61
C PRO A 47 0.60 -10.62 -26.74
N GLY A 48 1.31 -9.78 -25.96
CA GLY A 48 0.72 -8.78 -25.07
C GLY A 48 0.22 -9.30 -23.72
N GLU A 49 0.36 -10.61 -23.44
CA GLU A 49 0.04 -11.20 -22.14
C GLU A 49 1.30 -11.71 -21.46
N PHE A 50 1.50 -11.33 -20.21
CA PHE A 50 2.67 -11.71 -19.42
C PHE A 50 2.24 -12.19 -18.05
N VAL A 51 2.96 -13.16 -17.54
CA VAL A 51 2.85 -13.62 -16.15
C VAL A 51 4.22 -13.46 -15.49
N VAL A 52 4.23 -12.85 -14.33
CA VAL A 52 5.43 -12.68 -13.50
C VAL A 52 5.18 -13.38 -12.18
N ASP A 53 5.92 -14.43 -11.91
CA ASP A 53 5.99 -15.06 -10.59
C ASP A 53 7.11 -14.39 -9.81
N LEU A 54 6.73 -13.65 -8.76
CA LEU A 54 7.64 -12.88 -7.92
C LEU A 54 8.25 -13.78 -6.84
N ASP A 55 9.57 -13.73 -6.72
CA ASP A 55 10.33 -14.32 -5.62
C ASP A 55 11.49 -13.36 -5.29
N THR A 56 11.19 -12.39 -4.49
CA THR A 56 12.05 -11.23 -4.27
C THR A 56 12.43 -11.10 -2.81
N HIS A 57 13.73 -10.86 -2.57
CA HIS A 57 14.25 -10.49 -1.26
C HIS A 57 14.83 -9.07 -1.30
N TYR A 58 14.57 -8.30 -0.23
CA TYR A 58 15.06 -6.93 -0.03
C TYR A 58 14.64 -5.97 -1.16
N ALA A 59 13.34 -5.95 -1.47
CA ALA A 59 12.76 -5.06 -2.45
C ALA A 59 12.48 -3.67 -1.89
N THR A 60 12.49 -2.68 -2.78
CA THR A 60 11.95 -1.33 -2.48
C THR A 60 10.90 -0.97 -3.53
N LEU A 61 9.75 -0.51 -3.07
CA LEU A 61 8.73 0.10 -3.91
C LEU A 61 8.71 1.61 -3.68
N TYR A 62 8.50 2.37 -4.75
CA TYR A 62 8.43 3.82 -4.72
C TYR A 62 7.06 4.27 -5.22
N PHE A 63 6.35 5.04 -4.39
CA PHE A 63 5.02 5.58 -4.71
C PHE A 63 5.02 7.12 -4.61
N PRO A 64 5.68 7.83 -5.55
CA PRO A 64 5.75 9.29 -5.54
C PRO A 64 4.36 9.88 -5.68
N GLY A 65 4.06 10.92 -4.91
CA GLY A 65 2.75 11.59 -4.94
C GLY A 65 1.60 10.83 -4.28
N ILE A 66 1.83 9.61 -3.77
CA ILE A 66 0.81 8.83 -3.06
C ILE A 66 1.01 8.91 -1.55
N PHE A 67 2.23 8.69 -1.09
CA PHE A 67 2.56 8.71 0.34
C PHE A 67 3.55 9.79 0.68
N ARG A 68 3.47 10.33 1.92
CA ARG A 68 4.42 11.33 2.43
C ARG A 68 5.86 10.79 2.43
N HIS A 69 6.02 9.51 2.75
CA HIS A 69 7.27 8.76 2.62
C HIS A 69 7.13 7.77 1.46
N PRO A 70 7.53 8.17 0.23
CA PRO A 70 7.22 7.38 -0.96
C PRO A 70 7.97 6.06 -1.06
N GLN A 71 9.02 5.87 -0.27
CA GLN A 71 9.86 4.67 -0.29
C GLN A 71 9.35 3.67 0.74
N MET A 72 9.01 2.47 0.28
CA MET A 72 8.63 1.33 1.13
C MET A 72 9.60 0.18 0.92
N ASN A 73 10.20 -0.30 2.01
CA ASN A 73 11.17 -1.38 1.99
C ASN A 73 10.52 -2.68 2.48
N PHE A 74 10.81 -3.76 1.76
CA PHE A 74 10.29 -5.09 2.05
C PHE A 74 11.44 -6.08 2.15
N SER A 75 11.41 -6.95 3.14
CA SER A 75 12.34 -8.07 3.27
C SER A 75 12.04 -9.16 2.25
N SER A 76 10.77 -9.33 1.87
CA SER A 76 10.38 -10.22 0.77
C SER A 76 9.07 -9.77 0.12
N ILE A 77 8.95 -10.05 -1.19
CA ILE A 77 7.70 -9.94 -1.95
C ILE A 77 7.58 -11.22 -2.79
N THR A 78 6.48 -11.93 -2.62
CA THR A 78 6.15 -13.14 -3.39
C THR A 78 4.73 -13.05 -3.94
N GLY A 79 4.40 -13.85 -4.93
CA GLY A 79 3.08 -13.92 -5.55
C GLY A 79 3.14 -13.78 -7.06
N ARG A 80 1.99 -13.63 -7.69
CA ARG A 80 1.87 -13.59 -9.15
C ARG A 80 1.26 -12.29 -9.64
N VAL A 81 1.85 -11.73 -10.68
CA VAL A 81 1.30 -10.58 -11.43
C VAL A 81 1.08 -11.02 -12.87
N SER A 82 -0.17 -10.97 -13.34
CA SER A 82 -0.49 -11.16 -14.74
C SER A 82 -0.79 -9.82 -15.38
N ALA A 83 -0.24 -9.57 -16.56
CA ALA A 83 -0.42 -8.34 -17.31
C ALA A 83 -1.01 -8.65 -18.69
N ALA A 84 -2.12 -8.02 -19.04
CA ALA A 84 -2.69 -8.00 -20.38
C ALA A 84 -2.53 -6.57 -20.94
N LEU A 85 -1.57 -6.40 -21.87
CA LEU A 85 -1.16 -5.10 -22.41
C LEU A 85 -1.82 -4.85 -23.80
N HIS A 86 -3.13 -5.04 -23.87
CA HIS A 86 -3.93 -4.74 -25.06
C HIS A 86 -4.35 -3.25 -25.09
N SER A 87 -5.42 -2.94 -25.79
CA SER A 87 -5.97 -1.57 -25.88
C SER A 87 -6.33 -0.98 -24.51
N THR A 88 -6.71 -1.81 -23.55
CA THR A 88 -6.95 -1.45 -22.16
C THR A 88 -6.03 -2.29 -21.27
N PRO A 89 -4.82 -1.79 -20.92
CA PRO A 89 -3.91 -2.51 -20.05
C PRO A 89 -4.54 -2.88 -18.71
N LYS A 90 -4.36 -4.15 -18.33
CA LYS A 90 -4.87 -4.70 -17.07
C LYS A 90 -3.79 -5.50 -16.37
N PHE A 91 -3.66 -5.27 -15.06
CA PHE A 91 -2.83 -6.07 -14.18
C PHE A 91 -3.70 -6.83 -13.19
N THR A 92 -3.39 -8.10 -13.00
CA THR A 92 -4.03 -8.96 -11.99
C THR A 92 -2.96 -9.39 -11.01
N PHE A 93 -3.22 -9.14 -9.74
CA PHE A 93 -2.37 -9.52 -8.62
C PHE A 93 -2.99 -10.74 -7.94
N THR A 94 -2.23 -11.81 -7.79
CA THR A 94 -2.71 -13.06 -7.17
C THR A 94 -1.76 -13.45 -6.05
N ASP A 95 -2.32 -13.60 -4.86
CA ASP A 95 -1.63 -14.08 -3.65
C ASP A 95 -0.32 -13.34 -3.37
N ILE A 96 -0.32 -12.02 -3.61
CA ILE A 96 0.82 -11.18 -3.28
C ILE A 96 1.00 -11.18 -1.76
N THR A 97 2.19 -11.55 -1.33
CA THR A 97 2.63 -11.44 0.06
C THR A 97 3.85 -10.52 0.13
N ALA A 98 3.74 -9.46 0.90
CA ALA A 98 4.81 -8.49 1.14
C ALA A 98 5.12 -8.42 2.64
N VAL A 99 6.38 -8.67 3.00
CA VAL A 99 6.87 -8.67 4.39
C VAL A 99 7.80 -7.49 4.60
N SER A 100 7.55 -6.71 5.63
CA SER A 100 8.37 -5.58 6.05
C SER A 100 8.59 -5.60 7.57
N ASP A 101 9.40 -4.67 8.08
CA ASP A 101 9.58 -4.48 9.52
C ASP A 101 8.27 -4.00 10.20
N ASP A 102 7.38 -3.41 9.44
CA ASP A 102 6.10 -2.88 9.93
C ASP A 102 4.97 -3.92 9.91
N GLY A 103 5.19 -5.11 9.36
CA GLY A 103 4.21 -6.21 9.30
C GLY A 103 4.21 -6.96 7.97
N THR A 104 3.30 -7.92 7.85
CA THR A 104 3.07 -8.72 6.65
C THR A 104 1.72 -8.35 6.04
N VAL A 105 1.71 -8.05 4.75
CA VAL A 105 0.49 -7.77 3.98
C VAL A 105 0.31 -8.85 2.93
N ARG A 106 -0.91 -9.37 2.82
CA ARG A 106 -1.32 -10.30 1.76
C ARG A 106 -2.50 -9.71 1.01
N GLY A 107 -2.56 -9.91 -0.29
CA GLY A 107 -3.66 -9.41 -1.08
C GLY A 107 -3.70 -9.91 -2.51
N SER A 108 -4.88 -9.74 -3.10
CA SER A 108 -5.14 -10.04 -4.51
C SER A 108 -6.07 -8.99 -5.09
N GLY A 109 -6.13 -8.92 -6.41
CA GLY A 109 -7.05 -8.02 -7.10
C GLY A 109 -6.57 -7.58 -8.46
N THR A 110 -7.08 -6.44 -8.92
CA THR A 110 -6.83 -5.94 -10.28
C THR A 110 -6.60 -4.44 -10.30
N TRP A 111 -5.82 -3.99 -11.26
CA TRP A 111 -5.79 -2.61 -11.74
C TRP A 111 -6.01 -2.60 -13.24
N GLU A 112 -6.79 -1.65 -13.74
CA GLU A 112 -7.14 -1.53 -15.16
C GLU A 112 -7.02 -0.07 -15.61
N SER A 113 -6.40 0.15 -16.76
CA SER A 113 -6.27 1.48 -17.36
C SER A 113 -7.61 1.89 -17.99
N THR A 114 -8.41 2.64 -17.26
CA THR A 114 -9.71 3.17 -17.70
C THR A 114 -9.67 4.67 -18.00
N GLY A 115 -8.46 5.21 -18.24
CA GLY A 115 -8.15 6.64 -18.32
C GLY A 115 -7.68 7.20 -16.97
N GLY A 116 -6.93 8.30 -16.99
CA GLY A 116 -6.33 8.89 -15.79
C GLY A 116 -5.46 7.92 -15.01
N ALA A 117 -5.59 7.88 -13.68
CA ALA A 117 -4.86 6.96 -12.81
C ALA A 117 -5.39 5.50 -12.84
N GLY A 118 -6.48 5.25 -13.58
CA GLY A 118 -7.09 3.93 -13.73
C GLY A 118 -8.09 3.54 -12.64
N THR A 119 -8.56 2.31 -12.72
CA THR A 119 -9.49 1.72 -11.75
C THR A 119 -8.81 0.57 -11.02
N ILE A 120 -8.92 0.56 -9.69
CA ILE A 120 -8.34 -0.46 -8.82
C ILE A 120 -9.43 -1.25 -8.12
N ASN A 121 -9.17 -2.54 -7.87
CA ASN A 121 -9.99 -3.40 -7.04
C ASN A 121 -9.07 -4.43 -6.38
N ILE A 122 -8.54 -4.08 -5.22
CA ILE A 122 -7.61 -4.92 -4.46
C ILE A 122 -8.08 -5.05 -3.01
N SER A 123 -7.87 -6.21 -2.42
CA SER A 123 -8.19 -6.45 -1.03
C SER A 123 -7.28 -7.50 -0.42
N GLY A 124 -7.27 -7.57 0.90
CA GLY A 124 -6.43 -8.54 1.57
C GLY A 124 -6.44 -8.43 3.08
N THR A 125 -5.41 -9.04 3.67
CA THR A 125 -5.16 -9.06 5.10
C THR A 125 -3.81 -8.45 5.45
N ALA A 126 -3.67 -8.02 6.70
CA ALA A 126 -2.41 -7.58 7.26
C ALA A 126 -2.20 -8.25 8.61
N GLU A 127 -0.99 -8.70 8.89
CA GLU A 127 -0.64 -9.45 10.09
C GLU A 127 0.56 -8.83 10.80
N GLY A 128 0.52 -8.80 12.14
CA GLY A 128 1.62 -8.33 12.96
C GLY A 128 1.98 -6.86 12.77
N VAL A 129 1.01 -6.02 12.36
CA VAL A 129 1.27 -4.64 11.98
C VAL A 129 1.69 -3.80 13.17
N ASN A 130 2.76 -3.02 13.00
CA ASN A 130 3.20 -2.01 13.93
C ASN A 130 2.31 -0.77 13.83
N GLY A 131 1.46 -0.54 14.83
CA GLY A 131 0.54 0.60 14.86
C GLY A 131 1.24 1.96 14.77
N ALA A 132 2.42 2.11 15.36
CA ALA A 132 3.17 3.37 15.28
C ALA A 132 3.61 3.71 13.84
N ALA A 133 3.69 2.72 12.95
CA ALA A 133 4.09 2.93 11.56
C ALA A 133 2.92 3.24 10.62
N VAL A 134 1.66 3.20 11.09
CA VAL A 134 0.48 3.34 10.23
C VAL A 134 0.47 4.63 9.43
N HIS A 135 1.02 5.73 9.98
CA HIS A 135 1.11 7.02 9.30
C HIS A 135 1.88 6.97 7.97
N LYS A 136 2.83 6.03 7.81
CA LYS A 136 3.62 5.85 6.58
C LYS A 136 2.76 5.37 5.40
N TYR A 137 1.65 4.68 5.70
CA TYR A 137 0.78 4.02 4.73
C TYR A 137 -0.51 4.81 4.46
N LEU A 138 -0.67 5.99 5.07
CA LEU A 138 -1.78 6.88 4.79
C LEU A 138 -1.45 7.75 3.56
N PRO A 139 -2.31 7.75 2.53
CA PRO A 139 -2.11 8.58 1.36
C PRO A 139 -2.20 10.07 1.68
N ILE A 140 -1.39 10.89 0.98
CA ILE A 140 -1.33 12.35 1.18
C ILE A 140 -2.67 13.05 0.93
N VAL A 141 -3.56 12.45 0.15
CA VAL A 141 -4.88 12.99 -0.16
C VAL A 141 -5.81 13.08 1.06
N VAL A 142 -5.53 12.36 2.15
CA VAL A 142 -6.29 12.52 3.42
C VAL A 142 -6.00 13.87 4.09
N GLY A 143 -4.99 14.59 3.64
CA GLY A 143 -4.62 15.93 4.06
C GLY A 143 -3.60 15.98 5.21
N ASP A 144 -2.72 16.98 5.15
CA ASP A 144 -1.63 17.15 6.12
C ASP A 144 -2.08 17.19 7.58
N PRO A 145 -3.18 17.87 7.96
CA PRO A 145 -3.60 17.88 9.36
C PRO A 145 -3.92 16.49 9.92
N ALA A 146 -4.50 15.60 9.10
CA ALA A 146 -4.82 14.24 9.52
C ALA A 146 -3.56 13.37 9.59
N LEU A 147 -2.66 13.51 8.62
CA LEU A 147 -1.36 12.82 8.63
C LEU A 147 -0.51 13.21 9.83
N ASP A 148 -0.38 14.53 10.10
CA ASP A 148 0.36 15.04 11.26
C ASP A 148 -0.25 14.56 12.58
N TYR A 149 -1.58 14.51 12.65
CA TYR A 149 -2.27 14.01 13.84
C TYR A 149 -1.97 12.52 14.06
N VAL A 150 -2.14 11.67 13.05
CA VAL A 150 -1.92 10.23 13.19
C VAL A 150 -0.46 9.93 13.55
N GLU A 151 0.50 10.60 12.91
CA GLU A 151 1.93 10.46 13.20
C GLU A 151 2.27 10.83 14.65
N ALA A 152 1.66 11.90 15.18
CA ALA A 152 1.94 12.37 16.52
C ALA A 152 1.12 11.65 17.60
N ALA A 153 -0.09 11.19 17.27
CA ALA A 153 -1.04 10.60 18.22
C ALA A 153 -0.81 9.09 18.44
N VAL A 154 -0.49 8.34 17.40
CA VAL A 154 -0.36 6.87 17.48
C VAL A 154 1.08 6.52 17.83
N LEU A 155 1.35 6.27 19.11
CA LEU A 155 2.71 6.07 19.63
C LEU A 155 3.13 4.60 19.67
N ALA A 156 2.18 3.69 19.81
CA ALA A 156 2.40 2.24 19.78
C ALA A 156 1.08 1.51 19.52
N GLY A 157 1.17 0.23 19.27
CA GLY A 157 0.06 -0.69 19.08
C GLY A 157 0.47 -1.83 18.16
N ARG A 158 -0.19 -2.96 18.32
CA ARG A 158 -0.02 -4.12 17.45
C ARG A 158 -1.38 -4.52 16.89
N VAL A 159 -1.45 -4.67 15.58
CA VAL A 159 -2.61 -5.27 14.93
C VAL A 159 -2.22 -6.71 14.58
N SER A 160 -2.79 -7.68 15.32
CA SER A 160 -2.49 -9.10 15.09
C SER A 160 -2.99 -9.56 13.72
N THR A 161 -4.23 -9.16 13.39
CA THR A 161 -4.86 -9.45 12.09
C THR A 161 -5.73 -8.28 11.70
N GLY A 162 -5.53 -7.78 10.50
CA GLY A 162 -6.32 -6.71 9.90
C GLY A 162 -6.84 -7.10 8.53
N ARG A 163 -7.82 -6.35 8.05
CA ARG A 163 -8.37 -6.44 6.70
C ARG A 163 -8.27 -5.07 6.03
N TRP A 164 -8.01 -5.07 4.74
CA TRP A 164 -7.99 -3.85 3.94
C TRP A 164 -8.64 -4.08 2.57
N GLU A 165 -9.21 -3.03 2.02
CA GLU A 165 -9.82 -3.00 0.69
C GLU A 165 -9.64 -1.63 0.06
N VAL A 166 -9.27 -1.60 -1.22
CA VAL A 166 -9.19 -0.38 -2.05
C VAL A 166 -9.87 -0.67 -3.38
N ARG A 167 -10.98 0.02 -3.66
CA ARG A 167 -11.77 -0.20 -4.87
C ARG A 167 -12.33 1.11 -5.41
N GLY A 168 -12.24 1.31 -6.72
CA GLY A 168 -12.82 2.45 -7.43
C GLY A 168 -11.84 3.09 -8.41
N LYS A 169 -12.28 4.19 -9.03
CA LYS A 169 -11.41 5.02 -9.87
C LYS A 169 -10.43 5.79 -8.99
N LEU A 170 -9.14 5.67 -9.29
CA LEU A 170 -8.09 6.31 -8.48
C LEU A 170 -8.11 7.84 -8.57
N ASP A 171 -8.61 8.41 -9.66
CA ASP A 171 -8.76 9.86 -9.79
C ASP A 171 -9.78 10.45 -8.81
N ASP A 172 -10.74 9.65 -8.35
CA ASP A 172 -11.79 10.06 -7.41
C ASP A 172 -11.46 9.70 -5.95
N PHE A 173 -10.27 9.12 -5.69
CA PHE A 173 -9.84 8.76 -4.35
C PHE A 173 -9.73 10.03 -3.45
N PRO A 174 -10.15 10.03 -2.20
CA PRO A 174 -10.56 8.91 -1.35
C PRO A 174 -12.06 8.60 -1.34
N TRP A 175 -12.80 8.92 -2.37
CA TRP A 175 -14.24 8.64 -2.56
C TRP A 175 -15.13 9.16 -1.43
N ASN A 176 -14.83 10.35 -0.91
CA ASN A 176 -15.58 10.96 0.16
C ASN A 176 -17.02 11.25 -0.24
N GLY A 177 -17.97 10.58 0.41
CA GLY A 177 -19.40 10.72 0.13
C GLY A 177 -19.87 10.02 -1.12
N ALA A 178 -19.01 9.27 -1.83
CA ALA A 178 -19.41 8.40 -2.93
C ALA A 178 -20.23 7.22 -2.42
N ALA A 179 -21.11 6.71 -3.25
CA ALA A 179 -21.79 5.47 -2.95
C ALA A 179 -20.75 4.30 -2.95
N PRO A 180 -20.88 3.27 -2.10
CA PRO A 180 -19.90 2.20 -1.98
C PRO A 180 -19.57 1.47 -3.29
N GLN A 181 -20.46 1.53 -4.27
CA GLN A 181 -20.24 0.97 -5.61
C GLN A 181 -19.32 1.84 -6.49
N GLU A 182 -19.16 3.12 -6.18
CA GLU A 182 -18.32 4.07 -6.93
C GLU A 182 -16.88 4.05 -6.46
N GLY A 183 -16.68 3.80 -5.16
CA GLY A 183 -15.36 3.64 -4.57
C GLY A 183 -15.43 3.31 -3.09
N HIS A 184 -14.45 2.55 -2.62
CA HIS A 184 -14.37 2.09 -1.24
C HIS A 184 -12.92 1.99 -0.78
N PHE A 185 -12.64 2.57 0.37
CA PHE A 185 -11.37 2.44 1.07
C PHE A 185 -11.64 2.01 2.50
N LEU A 186 -11.12 0.84 2.87
CA LEU A 186 -11.30 0.25 4.18
C LEU A 186 -9.96 -0.24 4.74
N ILE A 187 -9.71 0.07 6.00
CA ILE A 187 -8.70 -0.60 6.82
C ILE A 187 -9.33 -0.88 8.18
N GLU A 188 -9.31 -2.12 8.63
CA GLU A 188 -9.79 -2.47 9.96
C GLU A 188 -8.93 -3.55 10.60
N GLY A 189 -8.91 -3.59 11.93
CA GLY A 189 -8.19 -4.61 12.68
C GLY A 189 -8.32 -4.45 14.18
N ASP A 190 -8.02 -5.55 14.87
CA ASP A 190 -8.02 -5.57 16.33
C ASP A 190 -6.65 -5.14 16.85
N VAL A 191 -6.66 -4.12 17.68
CA VAL A 191 -5.47 -3.48 18.25
C VAL A 191 -5.25 -3.98 19.66
N THR A 192 -4.01 -4.33 19.98
CA THR A 192 -3.53 -4.61 21.34
C THR A 192 -2.32 -3.74 21.66
N ASP A 193 -2.02 -3.56 22.93
CA ASP A 193 -0.88 -2.79 23.43
C ASP A 193 -0.84 -1.37 22.85
N GLY A 194 -2.01 -0.82 22.54
CA GLY A 194 -2.13 0.51 21.95
C GLY A 194 -1.70 1.59 22.95
N ARG A 195 -0.99 2.60 22.43
CA ARG A 195 -0.60 3.80 23.16
C ARG A 195 -0.88 5.01 22.30
N MET A 196 -1.70 5.92 22.79
CA MET A 196 -2.17 7.07 22.05
C MET A 196 -2.11 8.33 22.87
N ASP A 197 -1.54 9.37 22.30
CA ASP A 197 -1.71 10.75 22.76
C ASP A 197 -2.93 11.35 22.04
N PHE A 198 -4.03 11.48 22.75
CA PHE A 198 -5.27 11.96 22.16
C PHE A 198 -5.21 13.42 21.72
N MET A 199 -4.39 14.23 22.40
CA MET A 199 -4.16 15.63 22.06
C MET A 199 -2.66 15.90 21.92
N PRO A 200 -2.03 15.39 20.87
CA PRO A 200 -0.60 15.57 20.66
C PRO A 200 -0.30 17.07 20.52
N SER A 201 0.72 17.52 21.22
CA SER A 201 1.17 18.90 21.19
C SER A 201 1.41 19.33 19.74
N ARG A 202 0.64 20.27 19.24
CA ARG A 202 0.79 20.75 17.87
C ARG A 202 2.17 21.38 17.70
N ARG A 203 2.84 21.02 16.64
CA ARG A 203 4.09 21.62 16.22
C ARG A 203 3.86 23.09 15.89
N ALA A 204 4.32 24.01 16.75
CA ALA A 204 4.35 25.42 16.43
C ALA A 204 5.60 25.71 15.61
N VAL A 205 5.43 26.16 14.35
CA VAL A 205 6.54 26.67 13.54
C VAL A 205 6.79 28.12 13.96
N THR A 206 7.92 28.39 14.62
CA THR A 206 8.33 29.75 14.90
C THR A 206 9.02 30.36 13.68
N ARG A 207 8.92 31.70 13.52
CA ARG A 207 9.55 32.46 12.39
C ARG A 207 11.06 32.27 12.24
N SER A 208 11.74 31.68 13.21
CA SER A 208 13.18 31.40 13.22
C SER A 208 13.55 30.01 12.69
N GLY A 209 12.59 29.25 12.13
CA GLY A 209 12.84 27.90 11.61
C GLY A 209 13.07 26.84 12.69
N ARG A 210 13.02 27.21 14.00
CA ARG A 210 13.06 26.26 15.11
C ARG A 210 11.65 25.79 15.44
N THR A 211 11.44 24.50 15.37
CA THR A 211 10.21 23.88 15.82
C THR A 211 10.17 23.90 17.33
N GLN A 212 9.25 24.64 17.93
CA GLN A 212 8.92 24.57 19.35
C GLN A 212 7.58 23.85 19.50
N TRP A 213 7.54 22.90 20.41
CA TRP A 213 6.28 22.27 20.81
C TRP A 213 5.48 23.29 21.62
N ALA A 214 4.27 23.57 21.21
CA ALA A 214 3.36 24.33 22.04
C ALA A 214 3.07 23.51 23.30
N GLN A 215 3.32 24.12 24.49
CA GLN A 215 2.82 23.56 25.74
C GLN A 215 1.31 23.75 25.76
N GLY A 216 0.58 22.71 25.33
CA GLY A 216 -0.86 22.62 25.49
C GLY A 216 -1.23 21.98 26.83
N GLU A 217 -2.50 22.02 27.20
CA GLU A 217 -3.02 21.21 28.29
C GLU A 217 -2.69 19.75 28.00
N HIS A 218 -1.98 19.10 28.91
CA HIS A 218 -1.59 17.68 28.77
C HIS A 218 -2.82 16.82 29.12
N TRP A 219 -3.41 16.24 28.12
CA TRP A 219 -4.36 15.16 28.33
C TRP A 219 -3.62 13.90 28.74
N PRO A 220 -4.25 13.04 29.58
CA PRO A 220 -3.64 11.76 29.92
C PRO A 220 -3.32 10.94 28.69
N LEU A 221 -2.15 10.34 28.68
CA LEU A 221 -1.75 9.39 27.66
C LEU A 221 -2.58 8.10 27.84
N LEU A 222 -3.28 7.68 26.80
CA LEU A 222 -3.96 6.41 26.78
C LEU A 222 -2.94 5.29 26.55
N THR A 223 -2.96 4.28 27.42
CA THR A 223 -2.01 3.15 27.36
C THR A 223 -2.78 1.83 27.48
N ASN A 224 -2.15 0.74 27.06
CA ASN A 224 -2.75 -0.60 27.08
C ASN A 224 -4.12 -0.67 26.35
N ILE A 225 -4.27 0.13 25.30
CA ILE A 225 -5.51 0.15 24.54
C ILE A 225 -5.69 -1.21 23.88
N VAL A 226 -6.84 -1.83 24.17
CA VAL A 226 -7.34 -2.99 23.46
C VAL A 226 -8.67 -2.59 22.82
N GLY A 227 -8.77 -2.76 21.51
CA GLY A 227 -9.95 -2.32 20.78
C GLY A 227 -9.90 -2.66 19.30
N ARG A 228 -10.91 -2.19 18.59
CA ARG A 228 -11.00 -2.34 17.13
C ARG A 228 -10.82 -0.97 16.47
N MET A 229 -9.91 -0.91 15.52
CA MET A 229 -9.77 0.23 14.61
C MET A 229 -10.55 -0.07 13.33
N HIS A 230 -11.29 0.92 12.86
CA HIS A 230 -12.00 0.92 11.60
C HIS A 230 -11.79 2.26 10.91
N PHE A 231 -11.18 2.23 9.75
CA PHE A 231 -10.96 3.40 8.90
C PHE A 231 -11.66 3.17 7.57
N GLU A 232 -12.65 3.99 7.25
CA GLU A 232 -13.45 3.89 6.03
C GLU A 232 -13.57 5.28 5.39
N GLY A 233 -13.14 5.40 4.14
CA GLY A 233 -13.06 6.67 3.42
C GLY A 233 -12.15 7.66 4.15
N ASN A 234 -12.73 8.72 4.72
CA ASN A 234 -12.03 9.72 5.53
C ASN A 234 -12.37 9.64 7.03
N ARG A 235 -13.09 8.60 7.45
CA ARG A 235 -13.55 8.45 8.84
C ARG A 235 -12.80 7.33 9.54
N MET A 236 -12.20 7.66 10.66
CA MET A 236 -11.60 6.69 11.58
C MET A 236 -12.48 6.54 12.81
N THR A 237 -12.74 5.29 13.20
CA THR A 237 -13.42 4.94 14.44
C THR A 237 -12.54 3.98 15.23
N ILE A 238 -12.36 4.25 16.51
CA ILE A 238 -11.68 3.34 17.44
C ILE A 238 -12.70 2.97 18.51
N THR A 239 -13.02 1.69 18.62
CA THR A 239 -13.89 1.15 19.66
C THR A 239 -13.02 0.45 20.68
N GLY A 240 -12.83 1.07 21.85
CA GLY A 240 -12.03 0.52 22.94
C GLY A 240 -12.83 -0.51 23.75
N ASN A 241 -12.19 -1.62 24.07
CA ASN A 241 -12.69 -2.60 25.04
C ASN A 241 -12.11 -2.32 26.44
N SER A 242 -10.88 -1.75 26.47
CA SER A 242 -10.19 -1.28 27.69
C SER A 242 -9.08 -0.30 27.32
N ALA A 243 -8.71 0.56 28.28
CA ALA A 243 -7.56 1.47 28.22
C ALA A 243 -7.02 1.72 29.62
#